data_58629fdd39d89ac5e57b7aef14d9d038
#
_entry.id   58629fdd39d89ac5e57b7aef14d9d038
#
_cell.length_a   1.000
_cell.length_b   1.000
_cell.length_c   1.000
_cell.angle_alpha   90.00
_cell.angle_beta   90.00
_cell.angle_gamma   90.00
#
_symmetry.space_group_name_H-M   'P 1'
#
loop_
_entity.id
_entity.type
_entity.pdbx_description
1 polymer ?
#
loop_
_entity_poly.entity_id
_entity_poly.type
_entity_poly.pdbx_seq_one_letter_code
_entity_poly.pdbx_strand_id
1 'polypeptide(L)'
;MNKSLALLTVVLITTIATNAQQHTHSTLKNETDSMSYAIGVNVANSFLKSGSDTFNFDVLSEAMQDVIEHGHANMDAATATTILNEYLRKKQEKQIKAATADGAAFLAKNATKEGVKTTPSGLQYEVITEGTGAVPVDGQRVKTHYTGTLINGDVFDSSVERGTPGTFGVNQVIKGWTEALKMMPVGSKWKLYIPYNLAYGERAMGAKIPPYSTLIFEIELLEIVQ
;
A
#
# COMPACT_ATOMS: atom_id res chain seq x y z
N MET A 1 27.82 -6.16 73.56
CA MET A 1 28.57 -6.86 72.46
C MET A 1 27.57 -7.19 71.35
N ASN A 2 27.36 -6.27 70.42
CA ASN A 2 26.51 -6.47 69.21
C ASN A 2 27.36 -6.27 67.96
N LYS A 3 27.58 -7.33 67.23
CA LYS A 3 28.30 -7.32 65.98
C LYS A 3 27.26 -7.06 64.89
N SER A 4 27.30 -5.90 64.25
CA SER A 4 26.53 -5.57 63.04
C SER A 4 27.24 -6.15 61.83
N LEU A 5 26.57 -7.03 61.12
CA LEU A 5 27.01 -7.65 59.87
C LEU A 5 26.54 -6.74 58.74
N ALA A 6 27.48 -6.04 58.08
CA ALA A 6 27.18 -5.26 56.89
C ALA A 6 27.15 -6.16 55.66
N LEU A 7 25.98 -6.28 55.05
CA LEU A 7 25.78 -6.98 53.78
C LEU A 7 26.17 -6.07 52.61
N LEU A 8 27.27 -6.39 51.93
CA LEU A 8 27.75 -5.67 50.74
C LEU A 8 27.05 -6.24 49.52
N THR A 9 26.08 -5.52 48.99
CA THR A 9 25.40 -5.87 47.74
C THR A 9 26.23 -5.40 46.58
N VAL A 10 26.89 -6.32 45.88
CA VAL A 10 27.60 -6.04 44.62
C VAL A 10 26.57 -5.99 43.52
N VAL A 11 26.26 -4.80 42.99
CA VAL A 11 25.47 -4.60 41.77
C VAL A 11 26.39 -4.80 40.56
N LEU A 12 26.22 -5.89 39.89
CA LEU A 12 26.91 -6.20 38.63
C LEU A 12 26.20 -5.44 37.50
N ILE A 13 26.75 -4.27 37.13
CA ILE A 13 26.30 -3.52 35.96
C ILE A 13 26.89 -4.20 34.71
N THR A 14 26.10 -5.03 34.03
CA THR A 14 26.44 -5.53 32.69
C THR A 14 26.21 -4.42 31.66
N THR A 15 27.28 -3.74 31.26
CA THR A 15 27.28 -2.86 30.11
C THR A 15 27.12 -3.70 28.84
N ILE A 16 25.92 -3.67 28.24
CA ILE A 16 25.71 -4.17 26.87
C ILE A 16 26.39 -3.16 25.94
N ALA A 17 27.59 -3.50 25.49
CA ALA A 17 28.26 -2.77 24.40
C ALA A 17 27.47 -3.02 23.11
N THR A 18 26.63 -2.11 22.71
CA THR A 18 26.10 -2.06 21.35
C THR A 18 27.27 -1.74 20.43
N ASN A 19 27.76 -2.72 19.69
CA ASN A 19 28.66 -2.54 18.57
C ASN A 19 27.91 -1.79 17.45
N ALA A 20 27.77 -0.48 17.59
CA ALA A 20 27.52 0.39 16.45
C ALA A 20 28.82 0.38 15.63
N GLN A 21 28.82 -0.37 14.54
CA GLN A 21 29.87 -0.36 13.53
C GLN A 21 29.96 1.08 13.02
N GLN A 22 30.99 1.84 13.49
CA GLN A 22 31.29 3.18 12.98
C GLN A 22 31.67 3.01 11.51
N HIS A 23 30.79 3.36 10.58
CA HIS A 23 31.12 3.54 9.19
C HIS A 23 32.13 4.70 9.09
N THR A 24 33.42 4.37 8.96
CA THR A 24 34.45 5.35 8.62
C THR A 24 34.25 5.71 7.15
N HIS A 25 33.79 6.94 6.90
CA HIS A 25 33.71 7.46 5.54
C HIS A 25 35.12 7.56 4.94
N SER A 26 35.26 7.07 3.70
CA SER A 26 36.50 7.24 2.93
C SER A 26 36.80 8.74 2.77
N THR A 27 38.02 9.14 3.04
CA THR A 27 38.47 10.53 2.76
C THR A 27 38.66 10.66 1.25
N LEU A 28 37.89 11.55 0.62
CA LEU A 28 38.02 11.87 -0.81
C LEU A 28 39.27 12.72 -1.02
N LYS A 29 40.29 12.15 -1.64
CA LYS A 29 41.63 12.77 -1.74
C LYS A 29 41.86 13.55 -3.03
N ASN A 30 41.07 13.27 -4.06
CA ASN A 30 41.23 13.84 -5.40
C ASN A 30 39.89 13.92 -6.13
N GLU A 31 39.90 14.46 -7.35
CA GLU A 31 38.73 14.61 -8.20
C GLU A 31 38.10 13.27 -8.60
N THR A 32 38.94 12.25 -8.87
CA THR A 32 38.47 10.91 -9.24
C THR A 32 37.73 10.25 -8.09
N ASP A 33 38.21 10.37 -6.85
CA ASP A 33 37.53 9.86 -5.66
C ASP A 33 36.15 10.53 -5.51
N SER A 34 36.13 11.86 -5.69
CA SER A 34 34.92 12.65 -5.57
C SER A 34 33.89 12.27 -6.62
N MET A 35 34.30 12.10 -7.87
CA MET A 35 33.46 11.64 -8.98
C MET A 35 32.91 10.23 -8.73
N SER A 36 33.80 9.29 -8.34
CA SER A 36 33.40 7.91 -8.08
C SER A 36 32.38 7.81 -6.95
N TYR A 37 32.59 8.56 -5.87
CA TYR A 37 31.64 8.62 -4.76
C TYR A 37 30.30 9.23 -5.19
N ALA A 38 30.32 10.31 -5.98
CA ALA A 38 29.11 10.93 -6.49
C ALA A 38 28.28 9.99 -7.39
N ILE A 39 28.94 9.21 -8.24
CA ILE A 39 28.29 8.15 -9.05
C ILE A 39 27.64 7.13 -8.12
N GLY A 40 28.39 6.63 -7.11
CA GLY A 40 27.87 5.68 -6.13
C GLY A 40 26.61 6.18 -5.42
N VAL A 41 26.60 7.45 -4.99
CA VAL A 41 25.42 8.07 -4.36
C VAL A 41 24.22 8.11 -5.33
N ASN A 42 24.43 8.49 -6.59
CA ASN A 42 23.35 8.56 -7.58
C ASN A 42 22.79 7.18 -7.90
N VAL A 43 23.65 6.18 -8.06
CA VAL A 43 23.25 4.79 -8.29
C VAL A 43 22.47 4.24 -7.10
N ALA A 44 22.97 4.45 -5.88
CA ALA A 44 22.29 4.02 -4.66
C ALA A 44 20.89 4.65 -4.52
N ASN A 45 20.77 5.96 -4.77
CA ASN A 45 19.47 6.64 -4.76
C ASN A 45 18.52 6.10 -5.83
N SER A 46 19.00 5.72 -7.01
CA SER A 46 18.19 5.10 -8.05
C SER A 46 17.69 3.73 -7.63
N PHE A 47 18.53 2.94 -6.99
CA PHE A 47 18.16 1.63 -6.45
C PHE A 47 17.11 1.74 -5.35
N LEU A 48 17.29 2.65 -4.40
CA LEU A 48 16.30 2.89 -3.35
C LEU A 48 14.94 3.30 -3.92
N LYS A 49 14.92 4.18 -4.93
CA LYS A 49 13.68 4.57 -5.63
C LYS A 49 12.99 3.41 -6.34
N SER A 50 13.76 2.45 -6.87
CA SER A 50 13.23 1.23 -7.48
C SER A 50 12.82 0.16 -6.46
N GLY A 51 12.97 0.45 -5.16
CA GLY A 51 12.67 -0.48 -4.07
C GLY A 51 13.74 -1.53 -3.81
N SER A 52 14.94 -1.38 -4.39
CA SER A 52 16.08 -2.28 -4.14
C SER A 52 16.91 -1.75 -2.98
N ASP A 53 17.05 -2.54 -1.92
CA ASP A 53 17.67 -2.13 -0.65
C ASP A 53 18.73 -3.13 -0.15
N THR A 54 18.95 -4.22 -0.87
CA THR A 54 19.88 -5.28 -0.47
C THR A 54 20.79 -5.62 -1.63
N PHE A 55 22.10 -5.44 -1.44
CA PHE A 55 23.12 -5.68 -2.44
C PHE A 55 24.34 -6.42 -1.84
N ASN A 56 24.96 -7.26 -2.65
CA ASN A 56 26.33 -7.69 -2.40
C ASN A 56 27.27 -6.71 -3.10
N PHE A 57 27.89 -5.83 -2.32
CA PHE A 57 28.73 -4.75 -2.84
C PHE A 57 30.04 -5.27 -3.49
N ASP A 58 30.54 -6.41 -3.04
CA ASP A 58 31.74 -7.02 -3.63
C ASP A 58 31.45 -7.48 -5.06
N VAL A 59 30.33 -8.21 -5.26
CA VAL A 59 29.90 -8.65 -6.60
C VAL A 59 29.49 -7.48 -7.49
N LEU A 60 28.88 -6.43 -6.92
CA LEU A 60 28.53 -5.22 -7.68
C LEU A 60 29.80 -4.50 -8.17
N SER A 61 30.80 -4.36 -7.30
CA SER A 61 32.08 -3.75 -7.64
C SER A 61 32.83 -4.57 -8.69
N GLU A 62 32.89 -5.90 -8.54
CA GLU A 62 33.50 -6.82 -9.50
C GLU A 62 32.85 -6.67 -10.88
N ALA A 63 31.52 -6.68 -10.97
CA ALA A 63 30.82 -6.52 -12.24
C ALA A 63 31.10 -5.17 -12.92
N MET A 64 31.25 -4.09 -12.14
CA MET A 64 31.63 -2.78 -12.67
C MET A 64 33.06 -2.78 -13.21
N GLN A 65 34.01 -3.41 -12.50
CA GLN A 65 35.41 -3.55 -12.94
C GLN A 65 35.51 -4.38 -14.21
N ASP A 66 34.80 -5.50 -14.28
CA ASP A 66 34.77 -6.38 -15.44
C ASP A 66 34.38 -5.62 -16.73
N VAL A 67 33.33 -4.82 -16.64
CA VAL A 67 32.85 -4.04 -17.78
C VAL A 67 33.79 -2.88 -18.13
N ILE A 68 34.30 -2.14 -17.13
CA ILE A 68 35.04 -0.89 -17.35
C ILE A 68 36.50 -1.19 -17.70
N GLU A 69 37.13 -2.12 -16.96
CA GLU A 69 38.58 -2.38 -17.09
C GLU A 69 38.89 -3.52 -18.08
N HIS A 70 38.03 -4.54 -18.15
CA HIS A 70 38.23 -5.73 -18.95
C HIS A 70 37.38 -5.79 -20.21
N GLY A 71 36.39 -4.93 -20.36
CA GLY A 71 35.53 -4.87 -21.55
C GLY A 71 34.57 -6.07 -21.71
N HIS A 72 34.43 -6.90 -20.70
CA HIS A 72 33.49 -8.03 -20.67
C HIS A 72 32.96 -8.25 -19.27
N ALA A 73 31.81 -8.89 -19.14
CA ALA A 73 31.21 -9.32 -17.89
C ALA A 73 30.84 -10.81 -17.98
N ASN A 74 30.58 -11.43 -16.83
CA ASN A 74 30.16 -12.83 -16.74
C ASN A 74 28.78 -13.11 -17.35
N MET A 75 28.02 -12.06 -17.70
CA MET A 75 26.75 -12.14 -18.42
C MET A 75 26.60 -10.96 -19.38
N ASP A 76 25.82 -11.14 -20.45
CA ASP A 76 25.50 -10.04 -21.36
C ASP A 76 24.45 -9.09 -20.78
N ALA A 77 24.31 -7.90 -21.37
CA ALA A 77 23.40 -6.86 -20.91
C ALA A 77 21.92 -7.28 -20.98
N ALA A 78 21.55 -8.15 -21.94
CA ALA A 78 20.17 -8.63 -22.07
C ALA A 78 19.81 -9.59 -20.92
N THR A 79 20.73 -10.51 -20.61
CA THR A 79 20.60 -11.42 -19.45
C THR A 79 20.53 -10.64 -18.14
N ALA A 80 21.43 -9.66 -17.94
CA ALA A 80 21.42 -8.81 -16.76
C ALA A 80 20.09 -8.05 -16.59
N THR A 81 19.57 -7.49 -17.67
CA THR A 81 18.27 -6.81 -17.67
C THR A 81 17.13 -7.76 -17.32
N THR A 82 17.14 -8.98 -17.86
CA THR A 82 16.11 -9.99 -17.57
C THR A 82 16.10 -10.38 -16.09
N ILE A 83 17.28 -10.65 -15.52
CA ILE A 83 17.44 -10.99 -14.09
C ILE A 83 16.94 -9.85 -13.20
N LEU A 84 17.32 -8.61 -13.52
CA LEU A 84 16.90 -7.44 -12.74
C LEU A 84 15.37 -7.25 -12.78
N ASN A 85 14.78 -7.32 -13.97
CA ASN A 85 13.32 -7.18 -14.13
C ASN A 85 12.57 -8.28 -13.39
N GLU A 86 13.03 -9.52 -13.45
CA GLU A 86 12.41 -10.63 -12.73
C GLU A 86 12.52 -10.48 -11.21
N TYR A 87 13.68 -10.04 -10.71
CA TYR A 87 13.87 -9.75 -9.29
C TYR A 87 12.92 -8.64 -8.79
N LEU A 88 12.85 -7.53 -9.52
CA LEU A 88 11.97 -6.41 -9.18
C LEU A 88 10.48 -6.83 -9.21
N ARG A 89 10.06 -7.59 -10.22
CA ARG A 89 8.70 -8.14 -10.32
C ARG A 89 8.36 -9.02 -9.12
N LYS A 90 9.23 -9.99 -8.77
CA LYS A 90 9.02 -10.87 -7.61
C LYS A 90 8.93 -10.09 -6.29
N LYS A 91 9.78 -9.06 -6.13
CA LYS A 91 9.76 -8.19 -4.96
C LYS A 91 8.46 -7.41 -4.86
N GLN A 92 8.00 -6.81 -5.97
CA GLN A 92 6.75 -6.09 -6.05
C GLN A 92 5.55 -7.01 -5.74
N GLU A 93 5.50 -8.20 -6.33
CA GLU A 93 4.45 -9.19 -6.05
C GLU A 93 4.38 -9.56 -4.55
N LYS A 94 5.56 -9.76 -3.93
CA LYS A 94 5.63 -10.03 -2.48
C LYS A 94 5.10 -8.85 -1.65
N GLN A 95 5.42 -7.62 -2.03
CA GLN A 95 4.93 -6.41 -1.35
C GLN A 95 3.41 -6.25 -1.52
N ILE A 96 2.90 -6.42 -2.75
CA ILE A 96 1.46 -6.40 -3.02
C ILE A 96 0.74 -7.46 -2.19
N LYS A 97 1.25 -8.70 -2.20
CA LYS A 97 0.65 -9.79 -1.42
C LYS A 97 0.61 -9.47 0.07
N ALA A 98 1.68 -8.91 0.63
CA ALA A 98 1.71 -8.51 2.03
C ALA A 98 0.72 -7.35 2.30
N ALA A 99 0.70 -6.32 1.44
CA ALA A 99 -0.18 -5.15 1.60
C ALA A 99 -1.67 -5.50 1.42
N THR A 100 -1.99 -6.54 0.64
CA THR A 100 -3.38 -6.94 0.37
C THR A 100 -3.88 -8.05 1.29
N ALA A 101 -3.02 -8.67 2.10
CA ALA A 101 -3.35 -9.86 2.89
C ALA A 101 -4.54 -9.63 3.83
N ASP A 102 -4.54 -8.53 4.57
CA ASP A 102 -5.59 -8.19 5.52
C ASP A 102 -6.93 -7.93 4.82
N GLY A 103 -6.89 -7.20 3.69
CA GLY A 103 -8.06 -6.94 2.86
C GLY A 103 -8.65 -8.22 2.26
N ALA A 104 -7.80 -9.12 1.76
CA ALA A 104 -8.23 -10.40 1.21
C ALA A 104 -8.85 -11.30 2.29
N ALA A 105 -8.21 -11.40 3.47
CA ALA A 105 -8.74 -12.14 4.61
C ALA A 105 -10.07 -11.58 5.11
N PHE A 106 -10.18 -10.24 5.17
CA PHE A 106 -11.44 -9.56 5.51
C PHE A 106 -12.55 -9.93 4.53
N LEU A 107 -12.32 -9.80 3.22
CA LEU A 107 -13.31 -10.09 2.18
C LEU A 107 -13.71 -11.58 2.16
N ALA A 108 -12.76 -12.50 2.34
CA ALA A 108 -13.04 -13.93 2.44
C ALA A 108 -13.98 -14.25 3.61
N LYS A 109 -13.71 -13.69 4.78
CA LYS A 109 -14.58 -13.81 5.96
C LYS A 109 -15.92 -13.12 5.75
N ASN A 110 -15.95 -11.95 5.11
CA ASN A 110 -17.16 -11.19 4.89
C ASN A 110 -18.13 -11.89 3.93
N ALA A 111 -17.61 -12.57 2.89
CA ALA A 111 -18.41 -13.34 1.92
C ALA A 111 -19.24 -14.47 2.57
N THR A 112 -18.86 -14.93 3.77
CA THR A 112 -19.61 -16.00 4.49
C THR A 112 -20.72 -15.47 5.39
N LYS A 113 -20.87 -14.14 5.50
CA LYS A 113 -21.91 -13.54 6.32
C LYS A 113 -23.28 -13.61 5.61
N GLU A 114 -24.32 -13.85 6.41
CA GLU A 114 -25.69 -13.77 5.93
C GLU A 114 -26.01 -12.36 5.37
N GLY A 115 -26.71 -12.29 4.24
CA GLY A 115 -27.05 -11.05 3.57
C GLY A 115 -25.96 -10.45 2.67
N VAL A 116 -24.71 -10.90 2.76
CA VAL A 116 -23.63 -10.44 1.89
C VAL A 116 -23.67 -11.18 0.57
N LYS A 117 -23.70 -10.43 -0.53
CA LYS A 117 -23.63 -10.93 -1.90
C LYS A 117 -22.30 -10.54 -2.54
N THR A 118 -21.76 -11.38 -3.40
CA THR A 118 -20.50 -11.14 -4.14
C THR A 118 -20.76 -11.16 -5.63
N THR A 119 -20.31 -10.12 -6.34
CA THR A 119 -20.40 -10.07 -7.80
C THR A 119 -19.19 -10.77 -8.46
N PRO A 120 -19.25 -11.05 -9.78
CA PRO A 120 -18.12 -11.65 -10.50
C PRO A 120 -16.83 -10.80 -10.47
N SER A 121 -16.92 -9.48 -10.27
CA SER A 121 -15.77 -8.59 -10.15
C SER A 121 -15.06 -8.70 -8.79
N GLY A 122 -15.72 -9.32 -7.80
CA GLY A 122 -15.26 -9.39 -6.41
C GLY A 122 -15.81 -8.27 -5.52
N LEU A 123 -16.66 -7.38 -6.04
CA LEU A 123 -17.39 -6.44 -5.20
C LEU A 123 -18.33 -7.22 -4.28
N GLN A 124 -18.33 -6.90 -2.99
CA GLN A 124 -19.30 -7.44 -2.05
C GLN A 124 -20.24 -6.34 -1.59
N TYR A 125 -21.50 -6.69 -1.39
CA TYR A 125 -22.52 -5.75 -0.93
C TYR A 125 -23.56 -6.41 -0.05
N GLU A 126 -24.15 -5.59 0.81
CA GLU A 126 -25.27 -5.95 1.67
C GLU A 126 -26.36 -4.87 1.50
N VAL A 127 -27.58 -5.29 1.29
CA VAL A 127 -28.75 -4.40 1.16
C VAL A 127 -29.28 -4.11 2.55
N ILE A 128 -29.09 -2.86 3.02
CA ILE A 128 -29.63 -2.41 4.32
C ILE A 128 -31.10 -1.99 4.14
N THR A 129 -31.37 -1.23 3.07
CA THR A 129 -32.71 -0.79 2.70
C THR A 129 -32.87 -0.97 1.20
N GLU A 130 -33.95 -1.62 0.79
CA GLU A 130 -34.29 -1.75 -0.63
C GLU A 130 -35.03 -0.47 -1.09
N GLY A 131 -34.54 0.10 -2.19
CA GLY A 131 -35.20 1.22 -2.86
C GLY A 131 -36.26 0.74 -3.87
N THR A 132 -37.15 1.61 -4.25
CA THR A 132 -38.21 1.32 -5.22
C THR A 132 -38.16 2.25 -6.45
N GLY A 133 -37.20 3.16 -6.50
CA GLY A 133 -37.06 4.10 -7.61
C GLY A 133 -36.32 3.54 -8.81
N ALA A 134 -36.01 4.40 -9.77
CA ALA A 134 -35.24 4.03 -10.96
C ALA A 134 -33.79 3.65 -10.59
N VAL A 135 -33.20 2.75 -11.39
CA VAL A 135 -31.77 2.39 -11.28
C VAL A 135 -30.95 3.31 -12.19
N PRO A 136 -29.87 3.92 -11.69
CA PRO A 136 -29.02 4.80 -12.50
C PRO A 136 -28.36 4.06 -13.66
N VAL A 137 -28.16 4.78 -14.77
CA VAL A 137 -27.46 4.27 -15.96
C VAL A 137 -26.24 5.12 -16.26
N ASP A 138 -25.39 4.63 -17.17
CA ASP A 138 -24.19 5.34 -17.63
C ASP A 138 -24.50 6.76 -18.12
N GLY A 139 -23.64 7.71 -17.74
CA GLY A 139 -23.77 9.11 -18.10
C GLY A 139 -24.66 9.95 -17.18
N GLN A 140 -25.46 9.32 -16.33
CA GLN A 140 -26.26 10.04 -15.34
C GLN A 140 -25.42 10.48 -14.14
N ARG A 141 -25.97 11.44 -13.39
CA ARG A 141 -25.44 11.87 -12.09
C ARG A 141 -26.40 11.42 -11.00
N VAL A 142 -25.84 11.14 -9.85
CA VAL A 142 -26.58 10.71 -8.67
C VAL A 142 -26.24 11.57 -7.47
N LYS A 143 -27.20 11.76 -6.60
CA LYS A 143 -27.01 12.39 -5.29
C LYS A 143 -27.08 11.32 -4.22
N THR A 144 -26.06 11.28 -3.37
CA THR A 144 -25.91 10.23 -2.36
C THR A 144 -25.48 10.81 -1.02
N HIS A 145 -25.95 10.18 0.06
CA HIS A 145 -25.21 10.20 1.31
C HIS A 145 -24.29 8.98 1.38
N TYR A 146 -23.12 9.16 1.96
CA TYR A 146 -22.17 8.06 2.15
C TYR A 146 -21.26 8.28 3.34
N THR A 147 -20.75 7.17 3.87
CA THR A 147 -19.62 7.14 4.81
C THR A 147 -18.66 6.07 4.35
N GLY A 148 -17.40 6.45 4.13
CA GLY A 148 -16.31 5.58 3.73
C GLY A 148 -15.37 5.29 4.89
N THR A 149 -15.06 4.00 5.12
CA THR A 149 -14.17 3.54 6.18
C THR A 149 -13.14 2.55 5.64
N LEU A 150 -11.99 2.47 6.30
CA LEU A 150 -11.05 1.37 6.16
C LEU A 150 -11.59 0.13 6.90
N ILE A 151 -10.95 -1.03 6.67
CA ILE A 151 -11.34 -2.30 7.33
C ILE A 151 -11.15 -2.29 8.86
N ASN A 152 -10.31 -1.39 9.38
CA ASN A 152 -10.11 -1.17 10.82
C ASN A 152 -11.17 -0.24 11.45
N GLY A 153 -12.08 0.32 10.63
CA GLY A 153 -13.16 1.21 11.07
C GLY A 153 -12.85 2.71 10.97
N ASP A 154 -11.61 3.10 10.61
CA ASP A 154 -11.23 4.51 10.48
C ASP A 154 -12.02 5.18 9.36
N VAL A 155 -12.75 6.27 9.67
CA VAL A 155 -13.49 7.07 8.69
C VAL A 155 -12.52 7.95 7.91
N PHE A 156 -12.49 7.78 6.60
CA PHE A 156 -11.69 8.64 5.73
C PHE A 156 -12.49 9.76 5.07
N ASP A 157 -13.79 9.52 4.81
CA ASP A 157 -14.69 10.52 4.23
C ASP A 157 -16.15 10.21 4.58
N SER A 158 -16.95 11.25 4.89
CA SER A 158 -18.38 11.11 5.21
C SER A 158 -19.15 12.36 4.81
N SER A 159 -20.10 12.20 3.90
CA SER A 159 -21.08 13.24 3.56
C SER A 159 -22.13 13.44 4.67
N VAL A 160 -22.34 12.39 5.47
CA VAL A 160 -23.26 12.45 6.63
C VAL A 160 -22.69 13.36 7.71
N GLU A 161 -21.39 13.21 8.04
CA GLU A 161 -20.72 14.10 8.99
C GLU A 161 -20.67 15.55 8.52
N ARG A 162 -20.55 15.78 7.19
CA ARG A 162 -20.61 17.13 6.62
C ARG A 162 -22.04 17.71 6.58
N GLY A 163 -23.07 16.90 6.81
CA GLY A 163 -24.48 17.31 6.74
C GLY A 163 -24.97 17.62 5.32
N THR A 164 -24.20 17.27 4.26
CA THR A 164 -24.54 17.61 2.87
C THR A 164 -24.24 16.45 1.95
N PRO A 165 -25.23 15.95 1.18
CA PRO A 165 -25.03 14.87 0.24
C PRO A 165 -24.09 15.26 -0.91
N GLY A 166 -23.36 14.31 -1.44
CA GLY A 166 -22.50 14.48 -2.62
C GLY A 166 -23.27 14.21 -3.92
N THR A 167 -22.87 14.89 -5.00
CA THR A 167 -23.39 14.63 -6.36
C THR A 167 -22.27 14.15 -7.25
N PHE A 168 -22.42 12.95 -7.83
CA PHE A 168 -21.39 12.26 -8.60
C PHE A 168 -21.91 11.79 -9.95
N GLY A 169 -21.06 11.80 -10.97
CA GLY A 169 -21.34 11.06 -12.21
C GLY A 169 -21.16 9.55 -11.97
N VAL A 170 -22.10 8.73 -12.43
CA VAL A 170 -22.09 7.27 -12.25
C VAL A 170 -20.76 6.65 -12.71
N ASN A 171 -20.16 7.19 -13.77
CA ASN A 171 -18.88 6.72 -14.32
C ASN A 171 -17.66 7.55 -13.86
N GLN A 172 -17.82 8.47 -12.91
CA GLN A 172 -16.78 9.38 -12.43
C GLN A 172 -16.33 9.07 -11.00
N VAL A 173 -16.63 7.87 -10.54
CA VAL A 173 -16.29 7.35 -9.22
C VAL A 173 -15.44 6.09 -9.34
N ILE A 174 -14.99 5.53 -8.24
CA ILE A 174 -14.25 4.25 -8.25
C ILE A 174 -15.12 3.13 -8.84
N LYS A 175 -14.47 2.13 -9.45
CA LYS A 175 -15.14 1.05 -10.19
C LYS A 175 -16.21 0.33 -9.36
N GLY A 176 -15.93 0.07 -8.08
CA GLY A 176 -16.89 -0.56 -7.17
C GLY A 176 -18.15 0.27 -6.95
N TRP A 177 -18.04 1.60 -6.91
CA TRP A 177 -19.20 2.48 -6.85
C TRP A 177 -20.00 2.49 -8.17
N THR A 178 -19.31 2.61 -9.31
CA THR A 178 -19.95 2.54 -10.64
C THR A 178 -20.77 1.26 -10.79
N GLU A 179 -20.20 0.13 -10.38
CA GLU A 179 -20.89 -1.16 -10.44
C GLU A 179 -22.09 -1.21 -9.49
N ALA A 180 -21.92 -0.80 -8.23
CA ALA A 180 -23.00 -0.79 -7.25
C ALA A 180 -24.16 0.14 -7.64
N LEU A 181 -23.85 1.38 -8.04
CA LEU A 181 -24.86 2.37 -8.41
C LEU A 181 -25.76 1.91 -9.55
N LYS A 182 -25.21 1.12 -10.49
CA LYS A 182 -25.98 0.54 -11.61
C LYS A 182 -26.83 -0.68 -11.21
N MET A 183 -26.78 -1.07 -9.94
CA MET A 183 -27.62 -2.12 -9.35
C MET A 183 -28.57 -1.57 -8.28
N MET A 184 -28.34 -0.35 -7.77
CA MET A 184 -29.10 0.24 -6.67
C MET A 184 -30.30 1.04 -7.18
N PRO A 185 -31.54 0.66 -6.87
CA PRO A 185 -32.68 1.54 -7.07
C PRO A 185 -32.60 2.80 -6.20
N VAL A 186 -33.08 3.93 -6.68
CA VAL A 186 -33.23 5.16 -5.85
C VAL A 186 -34.05 4.86 -4.60
N GLY A 187 -33.61 5.39 -3.47
CA GLY A 187 -34.14 5.10 -2.12
C GLY A 187 -33.41 3.93 -1.44
N SER A 188 -32.47 3.25 -2.13
CA SER A 188 -31.68 2.18 -1.52
C SER A 188 -30.63 2.72 -0.58
N LYS A 189 -30.33 1.92 0.46
CA LYS A 189 -29.15 2.06 1.32
C LYS A 189 -28.41 0.74 1.34
N TRP A 190 -27.17 0.75 0.83
CA TRP A 190 -26.33 -0.45 0.72
C TRP A 190 -25.02 -0.25 1.46
N LYS A 191 -24.47 -1.36 1.95
CA LYS A 191 -23.10 -1.42 2.44
C LYS A 191 -22.24 -2.16 1.43
N LEU A 192 -21.20 -1.50 0.93
CA LEU A 192 -20.28 -2.03 -0.06
C LEU A 192 -18.96 -2.38 0.61
N TYR A 193 -18.38 -3.49 0.19
CA TYR A 193 -17.03 -3.90 0.57
C TYR A 193 -16.23 -4.05 -0.71
N ILE A 194 -15.36 -3.10 -0.97
CA ILE A 194 -14.74 -2.87 -2.26
C ILE A 194 -13.27 -3.32 -2.20
N PRO A 195 -12.88 -4.38 -2.92
CA PRO A 195 -11.49 -4.77 -3.00
C PRO A 195 -10.65 -3.66 -3.66
N TYR A 196 -9.37 -3.59 -3.33
CA TYR A 196 -8.48 -2.49 -3.75
C TYR A 196 -8.46 -2.22 -5.27
N ASN A 197 -8.55 -3.27 -6.09
CA ASN A 197 -8.55 -3.19 -7.56
C ASN A 197 -9.82 -2.55 -8.15
N LEU A 198 -10.90 -2.49 -7.39
CA LEU A 198 -12.13 -1.76 -7.69
C LEU A 198 -12.21 -0.40 -6.96
N ALA A 199 -11.19 -0.07 -6.16
CA ALA A 199 -11.04 1.20 -5.43
C ALA A 199 -9.92 2.05 -6.04
N TYR A 200 -8.89 2.41 -5.27
CA TYR A 200 -7.79 3.26 -5.73
C TYR A 200 -6.54 2.49 -6.17
N GLY A 201 -6.58 1.15 -6.13
CA GLY A 201 -5.48 0.30 -6.59
C GLY A 201 -4.20 0.47 -5.77
N GLU A 202 -3.11 0.66 -6.48
CA GLU A 202 -1.76 0.81 -5.92
C GLU A 202 -1.46 2.21 -5.36
N ARG A 203 -2.41 3.13 -5.49
CA ARG A 203 -2.18 4.54 -5.12
C ARG A 203 -2.74 4.83 -3.72
N ALA A 204 -1.96 5.58 -2.95
CA ALA A 204 -2.50 6.23 -1.76
C ALA A 204 -3.44 7.37 -2.17
N MET A 205 -4.53 7.58 -1.43
CA MET A 205 -5.43 8.71 -1.62
C MET A 205 -5.42 9.60 -0.37
N GLY A 206 -4.72 10.73 -0.52
CA GLY A 206 -4.45 11.61 0.62
C GLY A 206 -3.63 10.91 1.71
N ALA A 207 -3.76 11.40 2.93
CA ALA A 207 -3.06 10.84 4.09
C ALA A 207 -3.82 9.67 4.76
N LYS A 208 -5.09 9.46 4.39
CA LYS A 208 -5.98 8.53 5.11
C LYS A 208 -6.16 7.17 4.45
N ILE A 209 -5.93 7.05 3.14
CA ILE A 209 -6.14 5.78 2.42
C ILE A 209 -4.79 5.28 1.91
N PRO A 210 -4.19 4.27 2.56
CA PRO A 210 -2.97 3.63 2.09
C PRO A 210 -3.14 2.95 0.73
N PRO A 211 -2.05 2.66 0.00
CA PRO A 211 -2.09 1.82 -1.19
C PRO A 211 -2.73 0.45 -0.90
N TYR A 212 -3.35 -0.15 -1.90
CA TYR A 212 -3.96 -1.49 -1.83
C TYR A 212 -5.07 -1.65 -0.77
N SER A 213 -5.68 -0.55 -0.31
CA SER A 213 -6.73 -0.61 0.71
C SER A 213 -8.02 -1.20 0.18
N THR A 214 -8.56 -2.18 0.89
CA THR A 214 -9.96 -2.58 0.80
C THR A 214 -10.80 -1.53 1.51
N LEU A 215 -11.85 -1.04 0.86
CA LEU A 215 -12.70 0.03 1.38
C LEU A 215 -14.09 -0.48 1.72
N ILE A 216 -14.69 0.12 2.74
CA ILE A 216 -16.08 -0.13 3.11
C ILE A 216 -16.85 1.19 2.93
N PHE A 217 -17.97 1.15 2.26
CA PHE A 217 -18.86 2.29 2.13
C PHE A 217 -20.27 1.91 2.53
N GLU A 218 -20.89 2.77 3.31
CA GLU A 218 -22.33 2.79 3.45
C GLU A 218 -22.85 3.90 2.56
N ILE A 219 -23.71 3.58 1.60
CA ILE A 219 -24.22 4.51 0.57
C ILE A 219 -25.72 4.50 0.60
N GLU A 220 -26.32 5.69 0.64
CA GLU A 220 -27.73 5.91 0.45
C GLU A 220 -27.93 6.69 -0.86
N LEU A 221 -28.61 6.06 -1.82
CA LEU A 221 -28.91 6.66 -3.12
C LEU A 221 -30.21 7.47 -3.04
N LEU A 222 -30.09 8.80 -3.02
CA LEU A 222 -31.21 9.70 -2.80
C LEU A 222 -31.98 9.99 -4.08
N GLU A 223 -31.30 10.35 -5.15
CA GLU A 223 -31.93 10.71 -6.42
C GLU A 223 -30.97 10.60 -7.61
N ILE A 224 -31.54 10.46 -8.81
CA ILE A 224 -30.84 10.65 -10.08
C ILE A 224 -31.02 12.11 -10.49
N VAL A 225 -29.90 12.83 -10.65
CA VAL A 225 -29.88 14.25 -11.03
C VAL A 225 -29.67 14.33 -12.55
N GLN A 226 -30.44 15.17 -13.22
CA GLN A 226 -30.33 15.42 -14.65
C GLN A 226 -29.11 16.29 -14.99
#